data_2546a28c4cd1619f0d6cdd09826caa77
#
_entry.id   2546a28c4cd1619f0d6cdd09826caa77
#
_cell.length_a   1.000
_cell.length_b   1.000
_cell.length_c   1.000
_cell.angle_alpha   90.00
_cell.angle_beta   90.00
_cell.angle_gamma   90.00
#
_symmetry.space_group_name_H-M   'P 1'
#
loop_
_entity.id
_entity.type
_entity.pdbx_description
1 polymer ?
#
loop_
_entity_poly.entity_id
_entity_poly.type
_entity_poly.pdbx_seq_one_letter_code
_entity_poly.pdbx_strand_id
1 'polypeptide(L)'
;VISHVGGRGDGVGTALYTHNHQSREHTVFVPASLPGERVLTQPLSLNAQGIRARMIELIEPAKERRAPACAAFPACGGCQFQHWQEDAVSAWKQAQVEGFLERADIWPDEMRPLKAVPMHSRRRATFHLKRLAGGVVAGFNERRATQIIAPEACVVLHPELLMLLGGLQAVAMREFPVGASIDAKVNR
;
A
#
# COMPACT_ATOMS: atom_id res chain seq x y z
N VAL A 1 -4.07 -19.13 -7.12
CA VAL A 1 -2.63 -18.81 -7.17
C VAL A 1 -2.46 -17.40 -7.72
N ILE A 2 -1.53 -16.64 -7.13
CA ILE A 2 -1.17 -15.30 -7.62
C ILE A 2 -0.17 -15.45 -8.76
N SER A 3 -0.49 -14.89 -9.93
CA SER A 3 0.35 -14.99 -11.13
C SER A 3 1.42 -13.89 -11.20
N HIS A 4 1.06 -12.66 -10.85
CA HIS A 4 1.97 -11.51 -10.91
C HIS A 4 1.50 -10.38 -9.98
N VAL A 5 2.31 -9.34 -9.83
CA VAL A 5 1.91 -8.09 -9.19
C VAL A 5 1.52 -7.09 -10.26
N GLY A 6 0.28 -6.62 -10.21
CA GLY A 6 -0.23 -5.62 -11.15
C GLY A 6 0.36 -4.23 -10.91
N GLY A 7 0.24 -3.32 -11.89
CA GLY A 7 0.84 -1.98 -11.83
C GLY A 7 0.39 -1.10 -10.64
N ARG A 8 -0.70 -1.45 -9.95
CA ARG A 8 -1.15 -0.80 -8.72
C ARG A 8 -0.63 -1.45 -7.43
N GLY A 9 0.22 -2.51 -7.56
CA GLY A 9 0.87 -3.19 -6.44
C GLY A 9 -0.01 -4.21 -5.72
N ASP A 10 -1.14 -4.62 -6.29
CA ASP A 10 -1.90 -5.77 -5.80
C ASP A 10 -1.42 -7.04 -6.52
N GLY A 11 -1.37 -8.16 -5.83
CA GLY A 11 -1.21 -9.45 -6.51
C GLY A 11 -2.42 -9.74 -7.37
N VAL A 12 -2.20 -10.34 -8.52
CA VAL A 12 -3.21 -10.67 -9.53
C VAL A 12 -3.24 -12.16 -9.74
N GLY A 13 -4.41 -12.75 -9.73
CA GLY A 13 -4.65 -14.14 -10.03
C GLY A 13 -5.99 -14.31 -10.74
N THR A 14 -6.41 -15.56 -10.95
CA THR A 14 -7.72 -15.88 -11.48
C THR A 14 -8.49 -16.80 -10.53
N ALA A 15 -9.80 -16.69 -10.52
CA ALA A 15 -10.68 -17.58 -9.79
C ALA A 15 -12.01 -17.77 -10.52
N LEU A 16 -12.58 -18.96 -10.40
CA LEU A 16 -13.96 -19.22 -10.78
C LEU A 16 -14.88 -18.59 -9.73
N TYR A 17 -15.77 -17.75 -10.19
CA TYR A 17 -16.80 -17.15 -9.36
C TYR A 17 -18.17 -17.48 -9.91
N THR A 18 -19.04 -18.05 -9.07
CA THR A 18 -20.38 -18.44 -9.46
C THR A 18 -21.39 -17.40 -8.98
N HIS A 19 -22.09 -16.79 -9.93
CA HIS A 19 -23.20 -15.89 -9.65
C HIS A 19 -24.39 -16.29 -10.52
N ASN A 20 -25.59 -16.38 -9.93
CA ASN A 20 -26.83 -16.79 -10.62
C ASN A 20 -26.67 -18.10 -11.41
N HIS A 21 -26.08 -19.12 -10.80
CA HIS A 21 -25.80 -20.45 -11.40
C HIS A 21 -24.88 -20.45 -12.62
N GLN A 22 -24.23 -19.34 -12.93
CA GLN A 22 -23.21 -19.25 -13.98
C GLN A 22 -21.83 -19.08 -13.36
N SER A 23 -20.93 -20.01 -13.65
CA SER A 23 -19.51 -19.92 -13.25
C SER A 23 -18.72 -19.26 -14.35
N ARG A 24 -17.98 -18.23 -14.02
CA ARG A 24 -17.05 -17.54 -14.93
C ARG A 24 -15.71 -17.35 -14.25
N GLU A 25 -14.65 -17.43 -15.03
CA GLU A 25 -13.33 -17.05 -14.57
C GLU A 25 -13.22 -15.52 -14.52
N HIS A 26 -12.72 -15.01 -13.40
CA HIS A 26 -12.51 -13.59 -13.18
C HIS A 26 -11.08 -13.34 -12.74
N THR A 27 -10.53 -12.21 -13.19
CA THR A 27 -9.31 -11.65 -12.60
C THR A 27 -9.58 -11.26 -11.15
N VAL A 28 -8.68 -11.64 -10.24
CA VAL A 28 -8.81 -11.33 -8.81
C VAL A 28 -7.61 -10.50 -8.37
N PHE A 29 -7.88 -9.36 -7.72
CA PHE A 29 -6.87 -8.45 -7.17
C PHE A 29 -6.80 -8.63 -5.66
N VAL A 30 -5.66 -9.05 -5.16
CA VAL A 30 -5.42 -9.36 -3.75
C VAL A 30 -4.29 -8.48 -3.20
N PRO A 31 -4.58 -7.47 -2.37
CA PRO A 31 -3.53 -6.68 -1.73
C PRO A 31 -2.58 -7.53 -0.88
N ALA A 32 -1.31 -7.12 -0.84
CA ALA A 32 -0.26 -7.73 -0.04
C ALA A 32 -0.02 -9.22 -0.34
N SER A 33 -0.27 -9.67 -1.57
CA SER A 33 0.11 -10.99 -2.06
C SER A 33 1.17 -10.89 -3.16
N LEU A 34 1.95 -11.96 -3.34
CA LEU A 34 3.12 -12.05 -4.20
C LEU A 34 2.95 -13.12 -5.27
N PRO A 35 3.69 -13.03 -6.40
CA PRO A 35 3.68 -14.05 -7.42
C PRO A 35 4.04 -15.42 -6.87
N GLY A 36 3.36 -16.47 -7.34
CA GLY A 36 3.54 -17.85 -6.88
C GLY A 36 2.81 -18.21 -5.60
N GLU A 37 2.29 -17.25 -4.86
CA GLU A 37 1.56 -17.52 -3.62
C GLU A 37 0.21 -18.18 -3.86
N ARG A 38 -0.10 -19.11 -2.98
CA ARG A 38 -1.43 -19.69 -2.86
C ARG A 38 -2.14 -19.09 -1.66
N VAL A 39 -3.24 -18.41 -1.91
CA VAL A 39 -3.96 -17.64 -0.90
C VAL A 39 -5.44 -18.02 -0.88
N LEU A 40 -6.03 -18.05 0.32
CA LEU A 40 -7.46 -18.07 0.50
C LEU A 40 -7.95 -16.62 0.53
N THR A 41 -9.00 -16.32 -0.24
CA THR A 41 -9.48 -14.95 -0.38
C THR A 41 -10.98 -14.84 -0.17
N GLN A 42 -11.40 -13.69 0.33
CA GLN A 42 -12.81 -13.28 0.40
C GLN A 42 -13.07 -12.19 -0.64
N PRO A 43 -14.00 -12.37 -1.58
CA PRO A 43 -14.38 -11.33 -2.51
C PRO A 43 -15.05 -10.17 -1.76
N LEU A 44 -14.68 -8.93 -2.14
CA LEU A 44 -15.23 -7.70 -1.57
C LEU A 44 -16.12 -6.96 -2.55
N SER A 45 -15.72 -6.90 -3.82
CA SER A 45 -16.48 -6.23 -4.88
C SER A 45 -16.10 -6.79 -6.24
N LEU A 46 -17.07 -6.77 -7.16
CA LEU A 46 -16.90 -7.08 -8.58
C LEU A 46 -17.09 -5.81 -9.38
N ASN A 47 -16.23 -5.54 -10.34
CA ASN A 47 -16.34 -4.45 -11.30
C ASN A 47 -15.88 -4.92 -12.70
N ALA A 48 -15.87 -4.03 -13.69
CA ALA A 48 -15.47 -4.35 -15.05
C ALA A 48 -14.00 -4.87 -15.18
N GLN A 49 -13.14 -4.58 -14.21
CA GLN A 49 -11.72 -5.02 -14.21
C GLN A 49 -11.54 -6.38 -13.54
N GLY A 50 -12.51 -6.85 -12.75
CA GLY A 50 -12.46 -8.10 -12.03
C GLY A 50 -12.93 -7.99 -10.57
N ILE A 51 -12.56 -8.98 -9.78
CA ILE A 51 -12.92 -9.11 -8.37
C ILE A 51 -11.81 -8.49 -7.51
N ARG A 52 -12.17 -7.57 -6.63
CA ARG A 52 -11.32 -7.17 -5.51
C ARG A 52 -11.57 -8.10 -4.35
N ALA A 53 -10.50 -8.67 -3.81
CA ALA A 53 -10.61 -9.63 -2.71
C ALA A 53 -9.65 -9.26 -1.57
N ARG A 54 -10.02 -9.69 -0.36
CA ARG A 54 -9.16 -9.63 0.82
C ARG A 54 -8.52 -11.00 1.01
N MET A 55 -7.23 -11.05 1.29
CA MET A 55 -6.56 -12.27 1.72
C MET A 55 -7.04 -12.64 3.14
N ILE A 56 -7.54 -13.86 3.29
CA ILE A 56 -7.95 -14.43 4.58
C ILE A 56 -6.81 -15.25 5.16
N GLU A 57 -6.14 -16.02 4.31
CA GLU A 57 -5.07 -16.91 4.71
C GLU A 57 -4.01 -17.00 3.60
N LEU A 58 -2.77 -17.07 4.00
CA LEU A 58 -1.63 -17.38 3.14
C LEU A 58 -1.30 -18.86 3.28
N ILE A 59 -1.70 -19.67 2.28
CA ILE A 59 -1.56 -21.13 2.31
C ILE A 59 -0.12 -21.53 1.98
N GLU A 60 0.43 -20.96 0.89
CA GLU A 60 1.79 -21.23 0.45
C GLU A 60 2.48 -19.89 0.15
N PRO A 61 3.49 -19.50 0.94
CA PRO A 61 4.22 -18.25 0.73
C PRO A 61 5.22 -18.36 -0.43
N ALA A 62 5.46 -17.25 -1.12
CA ALA A 62 6.55 -17.13 -2.07
C ALA A 62 7.92 -17.08 -1.35
N LYS A 63 8.99 -17.50 -2.04
CA LYS A 63 10.36 -17.46 -1.51
C LYS A 63 10.81 -16.03 -1.19
N GLU A 64 10.33 -15.08 -1.97
CA GLU A 64 10.65 -13.66 -1.85
C GLU A 64 9.82 -12.95 -0.76
N ARG A 65 8.91 -13.66 -0.07
CA ARG A 65 8.17 -13.08 1.05
C ARG A 65 9.07 -12.89 2.26
N ARG A 66 8.92 -11.74 2.91
CA ARG A 66 9.57 -11.45 4.21
C ARG A 66 8.56 -10.89 5.22
N ALA A 67 8.92 -10.94 6.49
CA ALA A 67 8.16 -10.25 7.52
C ALA A 67 8.26 -8.73 7.32
N PRO A 68 7.13 -7.98 7.33
CA PRO A 68 7.16 -6.53 7.27
C PRO A 68 7.86 -5.92 8.48
N ALA A 69 8.69 -4.90 8.27
CA ALA A 69 9.36 -4.19 9.35
C ALA A 69 8.43 -3.28 10.18
N CYS A 70 7.26 -2.92 9.64
CA CYS A 70 6.29 -2.03 10.27
C CYS A 70 5.06 -2.81 10.74
N ALA A 71 4.70 -2.70 12.02
CA ALA A 71 3.54 -3.36 12.59
C ALA A 71 2.20 -2.87 12.00
N ALA A 72 2.15 -1.64 11.46
CA ALA A 72 0.96 -1.10 10.81
C ALA A 72 0.75 -1.62 9.38
N PHE A 73 1.69 -2.37 8.82
CA PHE A 73 1.51 -3.03 7.52
C PHE A 73 0.65 -4.30 7.67
N PRO A 74 -0.28 -4.62 6.75
CA PRO A 74 -0.62 -3.94 5.50
C PRO A 74 -1.74 -2.90 5.62
N ALA A 75 -2.26 -2.62 6.82
CA ALA A 75 -3.40 -1.72 7.00
C ALA A 75 -3.06 -0.28 6.59
N CYS A 76 -1.90 0.24 7.00
CA CYS A 76 -1.45 1.60 6.65
C CYS A 76 -1.24 1.75 5.14
N GLY A 77 -1.87 2.76 4.53
CA GLY A 77 -1.75 3.08 3.10
C GLY A 77 -0.39 3.67 2.67
N GLY A 78 0.50 3.97 3.61
CA GLY A 78 1.79 4.60 3.35
C GLY A 78 2.84 3.71 2.68
N CYS A 79 2.68 2.37 2.71
CA CYS A 79 3.61 1.39 2.15
C CYS A 79 2.88 0.27 1.43
N GLN A 80 3.49 -0.26 0.35
CA GLN A 80 2.89 -1.31 -0.46
C GLN A 80 3.62 -2.65 -0.40
N PHE A 81 4.95 -2.66 -0.24
CA PHE A 81 5.79 -3.82 -0.53
C PHE A 81 6.70 -4.24 0.63
N GLN A 82 6.37 -3.91 1.88
CA GLN A 82 7.21 -4.31 3.02
C GLN A 82 7.29 -5.83 3.24
N HIS A 83 6.32 -6.56 2.72
CA HIS A 83 6.25 -8.03 2.75
C HIS A 83 7.05 -8.72 1.62
N TRP A 84 7.70 -7.96 0.75
CA TRP A 84 8.45 -8.46 -0.39
C TRP A 84 9.94 -8.12 -0.23
N GLN A 85 10.84 -9.02 -0.62
CA GLN A 85 12.29 -8.78 -0.58
C GLN A 85 12.67 -7.59 -1.47
N GLU A 86 13.64 -6.80 -1.04
CA GLU A 86 13.97 -5.51 -1.67
C GLU A 86 14.47 -5.66 -3.09
N ASP A 87 15.27 -6.70 -3.37
CA ASP A 87 15.77 -6.96 -4.71
C ASP A 87 14.63 -7.32 -5.67
N ALA A 88 13.69 -8.14 -5.23
CA ALA A 88 12.51 -8.49 -6.00
C ALA A 88 11.59 -7.29 -6.27
N VAL A 89 11.40 -6.41 -5.28
CA VAL A 89 10.67 -5.14 -5.45
C VAL A 89 11.39 -4.24 -6.45
N SER A 90 12.71 -4.17 -6.37
CA SER A 90 13.53 -3.33 -7.26
C SER A 90 13.45 -3.81 -8.70
N ALA A 91 13.62 -5.12 -8.92
CA ALA A 91 13.47 -5.75 -10.23
C ALA A 91 12.06 -5.55 -10.81
N TRP A 92 11.01 -5.74 -10.00
CA TRP A 92 9.64 -5.51 -10.44
C TRP A 92 9.40 -4.04 -10.83
N LYS A 93 9.88 -3.07 -10.03
CA LYS A 93 9.74 -1.64 -10.35
C LYS A 93 10.46 -1.27 -11.64
N GLN A 94 11.66 -1.77 -11.83
CA GLN A 94 12.43 -1.55 -13.05
C GLN A 94 11.68 -2.11 -14.26
N ALA A 95 11.21 -3.34 -14.20
CA ALA A 95 10.40 -3.94 -15.27
C ALA A 95 9.09 -3.17 -15.56
N GLN A 96 8.47 -2.54 -14.54
CA GLN A 96 7.30 -1.66 -14.78
C GLN A 96 7.69 -0.42 -15.60
N VAL A 97 8.84 0.19 -15.32
CA VAL A 97 9.33 1.37 -16.08
C VAL A 97 9.69 0.96 -17.51
N GLU A 98 10.45 -0.12 -17.68
CA GLU A 98 10.84 -0.66 -18.99
C GLU A 98 9.62 -0.97 -19.86
N GLY A 99 8.65 -1.72 -19.33
CA GLY A 99 7.41 -2.03 -20.04
C GLY A 99 6.52 -0.81 -20.30
N PHE A 100 6.65 0.27 -19.50
CA PHE A 100 5.94 1.51 -19.78
C PHE A 100 6.60 2.28 -20.95
N LEU A 101 7.92 2.36 -20.96
CA LEU A 101 8.68 2.98 -22.04
C LEU A 101 8.50 2.25 -23.38
N GLU A 102 8.55 0.92 -23.34
CA GLU A 102 8.29 0.08 -24.49
C GLU A 102 6.92 0.34 -25.12
N ARG A 103 5.86 0.37 -24.29
CA ARG A 103 4.50 0.69 -24.78
C ARG A 103 4.35 2.12 -25.32
N ALA A 104 5.20 3.03 -24.87
CA ALA A 104 5.25 4.42 -25.35
C ALA A 104 6.17 4.60 -26.55
N ASP A 105 6.80 3.53 -27.04
CA ASP A 105 7.82 3.55 -28.12
C ASP A 105 8.99 4.49 -27.79
N ILE A 106 9.41 4.48 -26.50
CA ILE A 106 10.55 5.28 -26.02
C ILE A 106 11.72 4.35 -25.71
N TRP A 107 12.81 4.53 -26.38
CA TRP A 107 14.02 3.70 -26.27
C TRP A 107 15.19 4.55 -25.77
N PRO A 108 15.49 4.57 -24.44
CA PRO A 108 16.64 5.30 -23.92
C PRO A 108 17.96 4.63 -24.33
N ASP A 109 19.00 5.42 -24.57
CA ASP A 109 20.35 4.91 -24.89
C ASP A 109 20.93 4.07 -23.71
N GLU A 110 20.55 4.42 -22.47
CA GLU A 110 20.97 3.73 -21.25
C GLU A 110 19.83 3.64 -20.24
N MET A 111 19.57 2.46 -19.71
CA MET A 111 18.70 2.24 -18.57
C MET A 111 19.55 1.99 -17.31
N ARG A 112 19.59 2.95 -16.41
CA ARG A 112 20.32 2.80 -15.15
C ARG A 112 19.53 1.95 -14.15
N PRO A 113 20.22 1.14 -13.31
CA PRO A 113 19.54 0.36 -12.28
C PRO A 113 18.81 1.25 -11.28
N LEU A 114 17.72 0.74 -10.74
CA LEU A 114 16.92 1.44 -9.74
C LEU A 114 17.76 1.75 -8.51
N LYS A 115 17.76 3.02 -8.09
CA LYS A 115 18.44 3.45 -6.87
C LYS A 115 17.50 3.27 -5.68
N ALA A 116 17.81 2.29 -4.82
CA ALA A 116 17.15 2.12 -3.54
C ALA A 116 17.52 3.25 -2.56
N VAL A 117 16.58 3.60 -1.70
CA VAL A 117 16.81 4.59 -0.62
C VAL A 117 16.67 3.89 0.74
N PRO A 118 17.46 4.27 1.75
CA PRO A 118 17.43 3.61 3.05
C PRO A 118 16.13 3.88 3.81
N MET A 119 15.86 3.06 4.82
CA MET A 119 14.83 3.33 5.83
C MET A 119 15.04 4.71 6.46
N HIS A 120 13.98 5.29 7.00
CA HIS A 120 13.99 6.61 7.63
C HIS A 120 14.45 7.78 6.73
N SER A 121 14.39 7.61 5.40
CA SER A 121 14.82 8.62 4.43
C SER A 121 13.69 9.45 3.81
N ARG A 122 12.41 9.10 4.03
CA ARG A 122 11.27 9.84 3.50
C ARG A 122 11.14 11.19 4.19
N ARG A 123 11.35 12.28 3.42
CA ARG A 123 11.37 13.66 3.89
C ARG A 123 10.09 14.45 3.59
N ARG A 124 9.05 13.81 3.05
CA ARG A 124 7.73 14.42 2.78
C ARG A 124 6.64 13.44 3.13
N ALA A 125 5.61 13.94 3.82
CA ALA A 125 4.42 13.18 4.12
C ALA A 125 3.18 14.08 4.14
N THR A 126 2.02 13.49 3.95
CA THR A 126 0.73 14.10 4.31
C THR A 126 0.17 13.28 5.46
N PHE A 127 0.03 13.91 6.61
CA PHE A 127 -0.70 13.34 7.73
C PHE A 127 -2.17 13.74 7.64
N HIS A 128 -3.03 12.78 7.87
CA HIS A 128 -4.47 13.00 8.01
C HIS A 128 -4.81 13.08 9.49
N LEU A 129 -5.55 14.11 9.88
CA LEU A 129 -6.00 14.33 11.25
C LEU A 129 -7.52 14.39 11.25
N LYS A 130 -8.13 13.84 12.31
CA LYS A 130 -9.57 13.95 12.57
C LYS A 130 -9.80 14.39 14.00
N ARG A 131 -10.51 15.53 14.15
CA ARG A 131 -10.91 16.07 15.45
C ARG A 131 -12.15 15.33 15.94
N LEU A 132 -12.01 14.59 17.02
CA LEU A 132 -13.09 13.87 17.70
C LEU A 132 -13.47 14.61 18.99
N ALA A 133 -14.62 14.27 19.60
CA ALA A 133 -15.03 14.86 20.87
C ALA A 133 -13.99 14.62 21.99
N GLY A 134 -13.36 13.44 22.02
CA GLY A 134 -12.37 13.07 23.04
C GLY A 134 -10.90 13.34 22.67
N GLY A 135 -10.60 13.92 21.48
CA GLY A 135 -9.20 14.11 21.07
C GLY A 135 -9.00 14.26 19.57
N VAL A 136 -7.77 14.07 19.12
CA VAL A 136 -7.39 14.09 17.70
C VAL A 136 -6.70 12.79 17.35
N VAL A 137 -7.20 12.09 16.33
CA VAL A 137 -6.48 10.99 15.70
C VAL A 137 -5.66 11.56 14.54
N ALA A 138 -4.37 11.21 14.47
CA ALA A 138 -3.46 11.68 13.43
C ALA A 138 -2.61 10.53 12.90
N GLY A 139 -2.38 10.49 11.59
CA GLY A 139 -1.57 9.44 10.97
C GLY A 139 -1.75 9.37 9.46
N PHE A 140 -1.73 8.17 8.94
CA PHE A 140 -1.97 7.88 7.53
C PHE A 140 -3.33 7.23 7.33
N ASN A 141 -3.96 7.48 6.20
CA ASN A 141 -5.16 6.74 5.86
C ASN A 141 -4.85 5.24 5.70
N GLU A 142 -5.78 4.43 6.12
CA GLU A 142 -5.81 3.01 5.76
C GLU A 142 -5.82 2.87 4.23
N ARG A 143 -5.29 1.77 3.75
CA ARG A 143 -5.22 1.51 2.32
C ARG A 143 -6.61 1.50 1.68
N ARG A 144 -6.87 2.48 0.81
CA ARG A 144 -8.15 2.66 0.09
C ARG A 144 -9.36 2.93 1.00
N ALA A 145 -9.12 3.45 2.18
CA ALA A 145 -10.14 3.86 3.12
C ALA A 145 -9.80 5.24 3.71
N THR A 146 -10.75 5.82 4.42
CA THR A 146 -10.59 7.12 5.10
C THR A 146 -10.30 6.98 6.59
N GLN A 147 -10.25 5.76 7.10
CA GLN A 147 -9.87 5.49 8.48
C GLN A 147 -8.39 5.83 8.68
N ILE A 148 -8.08 6.53 9.76
CA ILE A 148 -6.72 6.95 10.06
C ILE A 148 -6.05 5.87 10.90
N ILE A 149 -4.89 5.41 10.45
CA ILE A 149 -3.97 4.56 11.19
C ILE A 149 -2.91 5.46 11.83
N ALA A 150 -2.91 5.53 13.15
CA ALA A 150 -1.89 6.26 13.91
C ALA A 150 -0.64 5.39 14.06
N PRO A 151 0.49 5.72 13.43
CA PRO A 151 1.70 4.92 13.55
C PRO A 151 2.40 5.25 14.88
N GLU A 152 2.63 4.25 15.73
CA GLU A 152 3.51 4.38 16.90
C GLU A 152 4.96 4.57 16.47
N ALA A 153 5.36 3.87 15.41
CA ALA A 153 6.65 4.00 14.77
C ALA A 153 6.49 3.86 13.24
N CYS A 154 7.27 4.64 12.48
CA CYS A 154 7.27 4.57 11.03
C CYS A 154 8.69 4.34 10.51
N VAL A 155 8.95 3.16 9.96
CA VAL A 155 10.29 2.75 9.47
C VAL A 155 10.74 3.46 8.19
N VAL A 156 9.87 4.19 7.52
CA VAL A 156 10.21 4.89 6.25
C VAL A 156 10.30 6.41 6.40
N LEU A 157 9.58 7.02 7.35
CA LEU A 157 9.65 8.45 7.60
C LEU A 157 10.98 8.83 8.26
N HIS A 158 11.49 10.01 7.90
CA HIS A 158 12.51 10.64 8.70
C HIS A 158 11.98 10.90 10.13
N PRO A 159 12.72 10.57 11.20
CA PRO A 159 12.22 10.64 12.59
C PRO A 159 11.62 12.00 12.97
N GLU A 160 12.22 13.09 12.53
CA GLU A 160 11.73 14.44 12.79
C GLU A 160 10.30 14.69 12.28
N LEU A 161 9.91 14.07 11.16
CA LEU A 161 8.54 14.20 10.65
C LEU A 161 7.53 13.47 11.54
N LEU A 162 7.93 12.34 12.13
CA LEU A 162 7.07 11.61 13.05
C LEU A 162 6.86 12.39 14.37
N MET A 163 7.90 13.09 14.85
CA MET A 163 7.79 13.94 16.04
C MET A 163 6.82 15.11 15.87
N LEU A 164 6.56 15.56 14.64
CA LEU A 164 5.57 16.63 14.40
C LEU A 164 4.14 16.21 14.70
N LEU A 165 3.81 14.92 14.75
CA LEU A 165 2.43 14.46 14.97
C LEU A 165 1.82 15.02 16.26
N GLY A 166 2.55 14.99 17.36
CA GLY A 166 2.06 15.53 18.65
C GLY A 166 1.74 17.02 18.57
N GLY A 167 2.59 17.81 17.94
CA GLY A 167 2.36 19.25 17.73
C GLY A 167 1.15 19.52 16.81
N LEU A 168 1.01 18.76 15.73
CA LEU A 168 -0.13 18.84 14.83
C LEU A 168 -1.44 18.47 15.52
N GLN A 169 -1.44 17.45 16.37
CA GLN A 169 -2.60 17.08 17.18
C GLN A 169 -3.00 18.20 18.15
N ALA A 170 -2.01 18.82 18.82
CA ALA A 170 -2.26 19.94 19.75
C ALA A 170 -2.87 21.15 19.02
N VAL A 171 -2.35 21.51 17.85
CA VAL A 171 -2.93 22.58 17.01
C VAL A 171 -4.34 22.20 16.57
N ALA A 172 -4.56 20.98 16.07
CA ALA A 172 -5.87 20.55 15.62
C ALA A 172 -6.89 20.51 16.76
N MET A 173 -6.45 20.16 17.97
CA MET A 173 -7.29 20.17 19.17
C MET A 173 -7.78 21.57 19.52
N ARG A 174 -6.95 22.58 19.37
CA ARG A 174 -7.21 23.97 19.76
C ARG A 174 -7.96 24.75 18.68
N GLU A 175 -7.56 24.60 17.41
CA GLU A 175 -7.98 25.50 16.33
C GLU A 175 -9.16 24.97 15.50
N PHE A 176 -9.48 23.68 15.58
CA PHE A 176 -10.49 23.10 14.69
C PHE A 176 -11.70 22.54 15.47
N PRO A 177 -12.92 22.68 14.92
CA PRO A 177 -14.12 22.14 15.55
C PRO A 177 -14.14 20.61 15.53
N VAL A 178 -14.91 20.03 16.46
CA VAL A 178 -15.18 18.58 16.47
C VAL A 178 -15.82 18.15 15.14
N GLY A 179 -15.31 17.05 14.57
CA GLY A 179 -15.72 16.53 13.26
C GLY A 179 -14.83 16.99 12.10
N ALA A 180 -13.98 18.01 12.28
CA ALA A 180 -13.07 18.46 11.24
C ALA A 180 -12.08 17.37 10.82
N SER A 181 -11.84 17.28 9.51
CA SER A 181 -10.78 16.47 8.88
C SER A 181 -9.75 17.42 8.27
N ILE A 182 -8.48 17.18 8.54
CA ILE A 182 -7.38 18.09 8.21
C ILE A 182 -6.27 17.29 7.54
N ASP A 183 -5.72 17.80 6.43
CA ASP A 183 -4.54 17.27 5.78
C ASP A 183 -3.34 18.15 6.07
N ALA A 184 -2.38 17.65 6.83
CA ALA A 184 -1.13 18.32 7.14
C ALA A 184 0.00 17.81 6.24
N LYS A 185 0.42 18.63 5.28
CA LYS A 185 1.59 18.36 4.44
C LYS A 185 2.84 18.82 5.17
N VAL A 186 3.75 17.89 5.42
CA VAL A 186 5.00 18.14 6.13
C VAL A 186 6.20 17.79 5.25
N ASN A 187 7.27 18.56 5.39
CA ASN A 187 8.54 18.32 4.71
C ASN A 187 9.72 18.70 5.61
N ARG A 188 10.88 18.13 5.26
CA ARG A 188 12.19 18.43 5.83
C ARG A 188 13.15 18.88 4.74
#